data_fe37ad1670b7cbfc5e3d054a99c5c32a
#
_entry.id   fe37ad1670b7cbfc5e3d054a99c5c32a
#
_cell.length_a   1.000
_cell.length_b   1.000
_cell.length_c   1.000
_cell.angle_alpha   90.00
_cell.angle_beta   90.00
_cell.angle_gamma   90.00
#
_symmetry.space_group_name_H-M   'P 1'
#
loop_
_entity.id
_entity.type
_entity.pdbx_description
1 polymer ?
#
loop_
_entity_poly.entity_id
_entity_poly.type
_entity_poly.pdbx_seq_one_letter_code
_entity_poly.pdbx_strand_id
1 'polypeptide(L)'
;ATDGSGTYTENAARGLRRNFGYPETTQMLKRRRYSEQAWMDIIYNEINERRAILYTGVDNKNGGHAFVLSGYDETGKVWINWGWDGASDGFYDIALLNPKSYKFSEDQDMIIGIEGEKTETLQDTITVDTPGRLQELIADSIKSKISSLKINGKINSTDLRTIRQIAGNNPDGTIQRSSLVSLDLSDAVIVNGGDPYLVDDKRQLTTNDNEIPERAFFNCKSIRKLILPKSTMTIGDGAFGKLGRLDSISIPTGDNKNYIFDGQTLMTKDSKEIIAVMPNNKGDFNVAKGITKIHNYGFSGCSKLTKIVL
;
A
#
# COMPACT_ATOMS: atom_id res chain seq x y z
N ALA A 1 16.21 4.25 37.08
CA ALA A 1 14.96 3.65 36.73
C ALA A 1 14.14 4.71 36.01
N THR A 2 13.89 4.51 34.73
CA THR A 2 12.94 5.37 34.00
C THR A 2 11.56 4.84 34.33
N ASP A 3 10.79 5.62 35.09
CA ASP A 3 9.38 5.36 35.30
C ASP A 3 8.70 5.37 33.93
N GLY A 4 8.04 4.27 33.57
CA GLY A 4 7.30 4.17 32.32
C GLY A 4 6.20 5.22 32.27
N SER A 5 5.93 5.80 31.10
CA SER A 5 4.79 6.70 30.93
C SER A 5 3.52 5.89 30.69
N GLY A 6 2.47 6.17 31.42
CA GLY A 6 1.15 5.55 31.28
C GLY A 6 0.05 6.57 31.14
N THR A 7 -1.07 6.18 30.50
CA THR A 7 -2.27 7.01 30.42
C THR A 7 -3.53 6.15 30.51
N TYR A 8 -4.65 6.78 30.86
CA TYR A 8 -5.94 6.09 30.80
C TYR A 8 -6.41 5.91 29.36
N THR A 9 -7.08 4.81 29.07
CA THR A 9 -7.61 4.46 27.74
C THR A 9 -8.49 5.56 27.14
N GLU A 10 -9.25 6.27 27.98
CA GLU A 10 -10.08 7.41 27.56
C GLU A 10 -9.25 8.60 27.05
N ASN A 11 -8.10 8.86 27.69
CA ASN A 11 -7.19 9.90 27.20
C ASN A 11 -6.56 9.53 25.86
N ALA A 12 -6.26 8.25 25.66
CA ALA A 12 -5.75 7.76 24.38
C ALA A 12 -6.80 7.95 23.27
N ALA A 13 -8.06 7.56 23.48
CA ALA A 13 -9.15 7.78 22.54
C ALA A 13 -9.35 9.26 22.20
N ARG A 14 -9.31 10.12 23.23
CA ARG A 14 -9.40 11.58 23.04
C ARG A 14 -8.20 12.14 22.28
N GLY A 15 -7.00 11.64 22.57
CA GLY A 15 -5.77 12.03 21.87
C GLY A 15 -5.80 11.67 20.39
N LEU A 16 -6.26 10.47 20.06
CA LEU A 16 -6.43 10.04 18.67
C LEU A 16 -7.32 11.03 17.88
N ARG A 17 -8.47 11.41 18.43
CA ARG A 17 -9.35 12.36 17.75
C ARG A 17 -8.76 13.77 17.68
N ARG A 18 -8.31 14.32 18.80
CA ARG A 18 -7.93 15.74 18.89
C ARG A 18 -6.58 16.07 18.26
N ASN A 19 -5.62 15.15 18.38
CA ASN A 19 -4.23 15.43 18.02
C ASN A 19 -3.80 14.73 16.74
N PHE A 20 -4.48 13.65 16.35
CA PHE A 20 -4.10 12.80 15.21
C PHE A 20 -5.18 12.73 14.11
N GLY A 21 -6.28 13.51 14.22
CA GLY A 21 -7.28 13.62 13.17
C GLY A 21 -8.14 12.37 12.95
N TYR A 22 -8.21 11.46 13.93
CA TYR A 22 -9.11 10.32 13.85
C TYR A 22 -10.58 10.76 13.98
N PRO A 23 -11.52 10.05 13.31
CA PRO A 23 -12.93 10.46 13.31
C PRO A 23 -13.58 10.34 14.69
N GLU A 24 -14.71 11.01 14.88
CA GLU A 24 -15.48 10.97 16.14
C GLU A 24 -16.02 9.55 16.45
N THR A 25 -16.09 8.66 15.45
CA THR A 25 -16.38 7.23 15.63
C THR A 25 -15.31 6.50 16.42
N THR A 26 -14.09 7.05 16.52
CA THR A 26 -13.02 6.53 17.38
C THR A 26 -13.40 6.75 18.83
N GLN A 27 -13.83 5.70 19.52
CA GLN A 27 -14.37 5.81 20.88
C GLN A 27 -13.89 4.67 21.78
N MET A 28 -13.87 4.96 23.07
CA MET A 28 -13.58 3.95 24.09
C MET A 28 -14.88 3.27 24.56
N LEU A 29 -14.86 1.95 24.64
CA LEU A 29 -15.92 1.12 25.20
C LEU A 29 -15.40 0.39 26.44
N LYS A 30 -16.28 0.27 27.45
CA LYS A 30 -16.00 -0.44 28.70
C LYS A 30 -16.67 -1.81 28.70
N ARG A 31 -15.90 -2.88 28.87
CA ARG A 31 -16.37 -4.29 28.88
C ARG A 31 -17.60 -4.51 29.77
N ARG A 32 -17.62 -3.91 30.95
CA ARG A 32 -18.70 -4.04 31.94
C ARG A 32 -20.09 -3.57 31.49
N ARG A 33 -20.15 -2.85 30.36
CA ARG A 33 -21.43 -2.31 29.80
C ARG A 33 -22.05 -3.23 28.74
N TYR A 34 -21.41 -4.36 28.42
CA TYR A 34 -21.80 -5.23 27.34
C TYR A 34 -21.91 -6.66 27.83
N SER A 35 -22.83 -7.43 27.25
CA SER A 35 -22.82 -8.88 27.36
C SER A 35 -21.55 -9.45 26.65
N GLU A 36 -21.18 -10.66 26.94
CA GLU A 36 -20.06 -11.33 26.27
C GLU A 36 -20.26 -11.37 24.75
N GLN A 37 -21.44 -11.81 24.31
CA GLN A 37 -21.77 -11.88 22.89
C GLN A 37 -21.67 -10.50 22.21
N ALA A 38 -22.30 -9.48 22.78
CA ALA A 38 -22.25 -8.12 22.20
C ALA A 38 -20.81 -7.56 22.14
N TRP A 39 -19.97 -7.90 23.12
CA TRP A 39 -18.57 -7.50 23.13
C TRP A 39 -17.78 -8.17 22.01
N MET A 40 -17.97 -9.48 21.82
CA MET A 40 -17.33 -10.23 20.74
C MET A 40 -17.83 -9.81 19.37
N ASP A 41 -19.13 -9.53 19.22
CA ASP A 41 -19.69 -9.04 17.96
C ASP A 41 -19.04 -7.71 17.53
N ILE A 42 -18.78 -6.80 18.48
CA ILE A 42 -18.08 -5.55 18.20
C ILE A 42 -16.66 -5.84 17.74
N ILE A 43 -15.94 -6.72 18.43
CA ILE A 43 -14.56 -7.09 18.05
C ILE A 43 -14.53 -7.69 16.64
N TYR A 44 -15.40 -8.64 16.33
CA TYR A 44 -15.46 -9.24 15.01
C TYR A 44 -15.83 -8.24 13.91
N ASN A 45 -16.76 -7.33 14.19
CA ASN A 45 -17.13 -6.28 13.24
C ASN A 45 -15.96 -5.34 12.94
N GLU A 46 -15.23 -4.88 13.94
CA GLU A 46 -14.06 -4.04 13.73
C GLU A 46 -12.99 -4.74 12.87
N ILE A 47 -12.70 -6.00 13.19
CA ILE A 47 -11.71 -6.79 12.46
C ILE A 47 -12.17 -7.08 11.01
N ASN A 48 -13.45 -7.40 10.79
CA ASN A 48 -14.01 -7.60 9.45
C ASN A 48 -13.94 -6.32 8.60
N GLU A 49 -14.12 -5.16 9.22
CA GLU A 49 -13.94 -3.85 8.60
C GLU A 49 -12.46 -3.45 8.49
N ARG A 50 -11.54 -4.37 8.79
CA ARG A 50 -10.08 -4.19 8.76
C ARG A 50 -9.57 -3.06 9.66
N ARG A 51 -10.26 -2.81 10.76
CA ARG A 51 -9.83 -1.89 11.80
C ARG A 51 -9.20 -2.66 12.94
N ALA A 52 -7.99 -2.27 13.33
CA ALA A 52 -7.36 -2.79 14.53
C ALA A 52 -8.01 -2.18 15.77
N ILE A 53 -8.03 -2.92 16.86
CA ILE A 53 -8.59 -2.48 18.15
C ILE A 53 -7.44 -2.26 19.11
N LEU A 54 -7.35 -1.09 19.74
CA LEU A 54 -6.50 -0.91 20.91
C LEU A 54 -7.27 -1.42 22.13
N TYR A 55 -6.78 -2.48 22.75
CA TYR A 55 -7.41 -3.15 23.86
C TYR A 55 -6.59 -2.98 25.13
N THR A 56 -7.24 -2.91 26.26
CA THR A 56 -6.58 -2.84 27.57
C THR A 56 -7.22 -3.80 28.55
N GLY A 57 -6.40 -4.31 29.45
CA GLY A 57 -6.84 -5.14 30.56
C GLY A 57 -5.91 -4.98 31.76
N VAL A 58 -6.37 -5.37 32.92
CA VAL A 58 -5.62 -5.29 34.16
C VAL A 58 -5.35 -6.69 34.71
N ASP A 59 -4.11 -6.94 35.05
CA ASP A 59 -3.68 -8.06 35.89
C ASP A 59 -3.58 -7.58 37.34
N ASN A 60 -4.28 -8.23 38.26
CA ASN A 60 -4.37 -7.81 39.66
C ASN A 60 -3.01 -7.80 40.41
N LYS A 61 -1.99 -8.47 39.88
CA LYS A 61 -0.65 -8.52 40.46
C LYS A 61 0.35 -7.62 39.77
N ASN A 62 0.18 -7.46 38.45
CA ASN A 62 1.20 -6.85 37.59
C ASN A 62 0.76 -5.53 36.97
N GLY A 63 -0.49 -5.10 37.20
CA GLY A 63 -1.03 -3.83 36.69
C GLY A 63 -1.66 -3.92 35.30
N GLY A 64 -1.95 -2.76 34.69
CA GLY A 64 -2.61 -2.67 33.39
C GLY A 64 -1.65 -2.78 32.22
N HIS A 65 -2.16 -3.30 31.11
CA HIS A 65 -1.43 -3.38 29.84
C HIS A 65 -2.33 -3.03 28.66
N ALA A 66 -1.75 -2.40 27.64
CA ALA A 66 -2.43 -2.09 26.38
C ALA A 66 -1.80 -2.92 25.24
N PHE A 67 -2.64 -3.50 24.39
CA PHE A 67 -2.24 -4.37 23.30
C PHE A 67 -3.19 -4.22 22.11
N VAL A 68 -2.88 -4.84 20.98
CA VAL A 68 -3.64 -4.68 19.73
C VAL A 68 -4.30 -5.99 19.34
N LEU A 69 -5.61 -5.93 19.02
CA LEU A 69 -6.34 -7.01 18.40
C LEU A 69 -6.44 -6.74 16.90
N SER A 70 -6.13 -7.73 16.06
CA SER A 70 -6.07 -7.54 14.60
C SER A 70 -6.56 -8.71 13.75
N GLY A 71 -7.05 -9.78 14.36
CA GLY A 71 -7.56 -10.96 13.67
C GLY A 71 -8.39 -11.82 14.59
N TYR A 72 -9.08 -12.83 14.04
CA TYR A 72 -9.70 -13.92 14.79
C TYR A 72 -9.68 -15.21 13.99
N ASP A 73 -9.76 -16.35 14.67
CA ASP A 73 -9.83 -17.66 14.03
C ASP A 73 -11.26 -18.26 14.05
N GLU A 74 -11.42 -19.39 13.41
CA GLU A 74 -12.69 -20.13 13.34
C GLU A 74 -13.21 -20.62 14.70
N THR A 75 -12.38 -20.66 15.72
CA THR A 75 -12.78 -21.01 17.09
C THR A 75 -13.23 -19.80 17.91
N GLY A 76 -13.19 -18.60 17.33
CA GLY A 76 -13.55 -17.33 17.97
C GLY A 76 -12.46 -16.70 18.82
N LYS A 77 -11.25 -17.27 18.84
CA LYS A 77 -10.10 -16.64 19.51
C LYS A 77 -9.60 -15.47 18.69
N VAL A 78 -9.10 -14.47 19.40
CA VAL A 78 -8.64 -13.21 18.79
C VAL A 78 -7.12 -13.19 18.74
N TRP A 79 -6.58 -12.79 17.60
CA TRP A 79 -5.13 -12.56 17.44
C TRP A 79 -4.72 -11.30 18.18
N ILE A 80 -3.76 -11.45 19.08
CA ILE A 80 -3.24 -10.39 19.93
C ILE A 80 -1.77 -10.15 19.65
N ASN A 81 -1.43 -8.89 19.40
CA ASN A 81 -0.07 -8.37 19.47
C ASN A 81 0.11 -7.68 20.82
N TRP A 82 0.92 -8.26 21.69
CA TRP A 82 1.15 -7.76 23.04
C TRP A 82 2.10 -6.57 23.11
N GLY A 83 2.74 -6.18 22.02
CA GLY A 83 3.73 -5.10 22.01
C GLY A 83 5.07 -5.51 22.68
N TRP A 84 5.35 -6.81 22.82
CA TRP A 84 6.55 -7.34 23.44
C TRP A 84 7.52 -7.93 22.41
N ASP A 85 7.75 -7.20 21.34
CA ASP A 85 8.65 -7.58 20.24
C ASP A 85 8.31 -8.96 19.63
N GLY A 86 7.01 -9.25 19.51
CA GLY A 86 6.47 -10.51 19.01
C GLY A 86 6.40 -11.63 20.06
N ALA A 87 6.92 -11.41 21.27
CA ALA A 87 6.86 -12.41 22.33
C ALA A 87 5.42 -12.62 22.82
N SER A 88 4.94 -13.86 22.76
CA SER A 88 3.59 -14.28 23.13
C SER A 88 2.48 -13.82 22.18
N ASP A 89 2.79 -13.21 21.04
CA ASP A 89 1.76 -12.91 20.04
C ASP A 89 1.08 -14.21 19.58
N GLY A 90 -0.24 -14.15 19.41
CA GLY A 90 -1.01 -15.34 19.06
C GLY A 90 -2.51 -15.20 19.25
N PHE A 91 -3.23 -16.32 19.14
CA PHE A 91 -4.68 -16.39 19.36
C PHE A 91 -5.01 -16.67 20.83
N TYR A 92 -5.86 -15.80 21.41
CA TYR A 92 -6.27 -15.88 22.80
C TYR A 92 -7.80 -15.79 22.93
N ASP A 93 -8.30 -16.43 23.98
CA ASP A 93 -9.66 -16.19 24.45
C ASP A 93 -9.70 -14.84 25.19
N ILE A 94 -10.60 -13.97 24.79
CA ILE A 94 -10.78 -12.63 25.39
C ILE A 94 -11.16 -12.70 26.87
N ALA A 95 -11.83 -13.78 27.31
CA ALA A 95 -12.15 -13.96 28.71
C ALA A 95 -10.93 -14.30 29.58
N LEU A 96 -9.88 -14.86 28.99
CA LEU A 96 -8.72 -15.35 29.73
C LEU A 96 -7.53 -14.40 29.68
N LEU A 97 -7.15 -13.91 28.50
CA LEU A 97 -6.05 -12.97 28.23
C LEU A 97 -4.80 -13.26 29.07
N ASN A 98 -4.30 -14.49 28.98
CA ASN A 98 -3.29 -15.05 29.88
C ASN A 98 -1.94 -15.35 29.19
N PRO A 99 -1.24 -14.35 28.62
CA PRO A 99 0.09 -14.57 28.07
C PRO A 99 1.11 -14.84 29.19
N LYS A 100 1.90 -15.90 29.07
CA LYS A 100 2.88 -16.30 30.10
C LYS A 100 2.23 -16.46 31.48
N SER A 101 2.70 -15.67 32.45
CA SER A 101 2.18 -15.62 33.82
C SER A 101 1.18 -14.50 34.10
N TYR A 102 0.85 -13.70 33.11
CA TYR A 102 -0.09 -12.58 33.25
C TYR A 102 -1.54 -13.02 33.05
N LYS A 103 -2.48 -12.24 33.60
CA LYS A 103 -3.90 -12.42 33.40
C LYS A 103 -4.60 -11.05 33.30
N PHE A 104 -4.71 -10.52 32.08
CA PHE A 104 -5.29 -9.20 31.80
C PHE A 104 -6.82 -9.25 31.63
N SER A 105 -7.52 -9.97 32.50
CA SER A 105 -8.97 -10.20 32.39
C SER A 105 -9.82 -9.18 33.15
N GLU A 106 -9.23 -8.34 33.97
CA GLU A 106 -9.95 -7.34 34.76
C GLU A 106 -9.97 -5.99 34.05
N ASP A 107 -10.97 -5.16 34.37
CA ASP A 107 -11.14 -3.77 33.86
C ASP A 107 -10.83 -3.62 32.37
N GLN A 108 -11.38 -4.52 31.57
CA GLN A 108 -11.17 -4.52 30.13
C GLN A 108 -11.88 -3.35 29.47
N ASP A 109 -11.13 -2.62 28.65
CA ASP A 109 -11.63 -1.55 27.80
C ASP A 109 -11.09 -1.74 26.37
N MET A 110 -11.75 -1.16 25.38
CA MET A 110 -11.22 -1.12 24.01
C MET A 110 -11.49 0.23 23.36
N ILE A 111 -10.61 0.64 22.46
CA ILE A 111 -10.84 1.73 21.52
C ILE A 111 -11.14 1.13 20.17
N ILE A 112 -12.31 1.45 19.62
CA ILE A 112 -12.81 1.04 18.32
C ILE A 112 -12.89 2.23 17.37
N GLY A 113 -13.22 1.97 16.09
CA GLY A 113 -13.32 3.01 15.07
C GLY A 113 -11.97 3.66 14.78
N ILE A 114 -10.86 2.95 15.03
CA ILE A 114 -9.51 3.40 14.69
C ILE A 114 -9.35 3.21 13.17
N GLU A 115 -9.94 4.10 12.44
CA GLU A 115 -9.74 4.22 11.00
C GLU A 115 -9.08 5.55 10.72
N GLY A 116 -8.03 5.56 9.89
CA GLY A 116 -7.54 6.81 9.33
C GLY A 116 -8.70 7.54 8.64
N GLU A 117 -8.59 8.86 8.46
CA GLU A 117 -9.56 9.56 7.61
C GLU A 117 -9.89 8.63 6.44
N LYS A 118 -11.18 8.29 6.28
CA LYS A 118 -11.66 7.81 4.97
C LYS A 118 -11.36 8.97 4.04
N THR A 119 -10.19 8.92 3.44
CA THR A 119 -9.91 9.76 2.31
C THR A 119 -11.03 9.38 1.36
N GLU A 120 -11.97 10.28 1.09
CA GLU A 120 -12.89 10.10 -0.02
C GLU A 120 -11.99 9.72 -1.17
N THR A 121 -12.09 8.47 -1.59
CA THR A 121 -11.21 7.93 -2.60
C THR A 121 -11.70 8.54 -3.90
N LEU A 122 -11.10 9.65 -4.28
CA LEU A 122 -11.41 10.30 -5.54
C LEU A 122 -10.98 9.35 -6.65
N GLN A 123 -11.95 8.89 -7.40
CA GLN A 123 -11.73 8.27 -8.69
C GLN A 123 -11.87 9.38 -9.72
N ASP A 124 -10.82 9.64 -10.48
CA ASP A 124 -10.84 10.71 -11.47
C ASP A 124 -10.38 10.21 -12.82
N THR A 125 -11.05 10.75 -13.87
CA THR A 125 -10.65 10.54 -15.26
C THR A 125 -10.31 11.89 -15.85
N ILE A 126 -9.05 12.08 -16.23
CA ILE A 126 -8.54 13.34 -16.72
C ILE A 126 -8.09 13.18 -18.18
N THR A 127 -8.53 14.09 -19.02
CA THR A 127 -8.06 14.18 -20.41
C THR A 127 -7.05 15.31 -20.52
N VAL A 128 -5.84 14.97 -20.96
CA VAL A 128 -4.75 15.92 -21.19
C VAL A 128 -4.77 16.30 -22.66
N ASP A 129 -5.35 17.46 -22.98
CA ASP A 129 -5.44 17.96 -24.34
C ASP A 129 -4.07 18.48 -24.85
N THR A 130 -3.28 19.05 -23.97
CA THR A 130 -1.94 19.57 -24.27
C THR A 130 -0.93 18.90 -23.35
N PRO A 131 0.09 18.20 -23.88
CA PRO A 131 1.12 17.56 -23.07
C PRO A 131 1.84 18.54 -22.13
N GLY A 132 2.06 18.13 -20.89
CA GLY A 132 2.70 18.92 -19.84
C GLY A 132 1.74 19.70 -18.94
N ARG A 133 0.42 19.61 -19.16
CA ARG A 133 -0.59 20.41 -18.44
C ARG A 133 -1.36 19.64 -17.37
N LEU A 134 -1.05 18.38 -17.11
CA LEU A 134 -1.76 17.57 -16.11
C LEU A 134 -1.80 18.22 -14.74
N GLN A 135 -0.72 18.88 -14.31
CA GLN A 135 -0.66 19.54 -13.01
C GLN A 135 -1.73 20.63 -12.85
N GLU A 136 -2.07 21.32 -13.92
CA GLU A 136 -3.06 22.41 -13.91
C GLU A 136 -4.50 21.88 -13.85
N LEU A 137 -4.70 20.63 -14.27
CA LEU A 137 -6.00 19.95 -14.26
C LEU A 137 -6.35 19.33 -12.91
N ILE A 138 -5.38 19.24 -11.98
CA ILE A 138 -5.54 18.60 -10.68
C ILE A 138 -5.20 19.61 -9.57
N ALA A 139 -6.20 20.01 -8.79
CA ALA A 139 -5.97 20.88 -7.65
C ALA A 139 -5.02 20.24 -6.63
N ASP A 140 -4.08 20.99 -6.09
CA ASP A 140 -3.08 20.49 -5.12
C ASP A 140 -3.71 19.89 -3.87
N SER A 141 -4.86 20.43 -3.44
CA SER A 141 -5.60 19.97 -2.26
C SER A 141 -6.17 18.55 -2.38
N ILE A 142 -6.31 18.01 -3.61
CA ILE A 142 -6.87 16.70 -3.86
C ILE A 142 -5.84 15.65 -4.27
N LYS A 143 -4.63 16.06 -4.69
CA LYS A 143 -3.59 15.13 -5.18
C LYS A 143 -3.31 13.97 -4.23
N SER A 144 -3.21 14.23 -2.93
CA SER A 144 -2.97 13.20 -1.91
C SER A 144 -4.18 12.31 -1.63
N LYS A 145 -5.38 12.70 -2.10
CA LYS A 145 -6.66 11.99 -1.90
C LYS A 145 -7.04 11.10 -3.08
N ILE A 146 -6.38 11.25 -4.23
CA ILE A 146 -6.66 10.44 -5.42
C ILE A 146 -6.20 9.01 -5.16
N SER A 147 -7.14 8.07 -5.23
CA SER A 147 -6.85 6.63 -5.07
C SER A 147 -6.88 5.87 -6.40
N SER A 148 -7.68 6.35 -7.35
CA SER A 148 -7.74 5.82 -8.71
C SER A 148 -7.70 6.97 -9.69
N LEU A 149 -6.77 6.91 -10.64
CA LEU A 149 -6.57 7.93 -11.66
C LEU A 149 -6.53 7.27 -13.03
N LYS A 150 -7.43 7.71 -13.93
CA LYS A 150 -7.35 7.39 -15.35
C LYS A 150 -6.92 8.63 -16.11
N ILE A 151 -5.96 8.48 -17.00
CA ILE A 151 -5.47 9.58 -17.86
C ILE A 151 -5.67 9.21 -19.31
N ASN A 152 -6.29 10.12 -20.04
CA ASN A 152 -6.47 10.05 -21.48
C ASN A 152 -5.65 11.15 -22.16
N GLY A 153 -5.39 10.99 -23.46
CA GLY A 153 -4.73 12.00 -24.28
C GLY A 153 -3.20 11.86 -24.29
N LYS A 154 -2.52 12.92 -24.72
CA LYS A 154 -1.06 12.92 -24.87
C LYS A 154 -0.39 13.43 -23.59
N ILE A 155 0.56 12.68 -23.06
CA ILE A 155 1.33 13.03 -21.86
C ILE A 155 2.82 13.01 -22.14
N ASN A 156 3.57 13.90 -21.50
CA ASN A 156 5.03 13.97 -21.61
C ASN A 156 5.73 13.89 -20.25
N SER A 157 7.03 14.20 -20.19
CA SER A 157 7.84 14.16 -18.96
C SER A 157 7.25 14.97 -17.81
N THR A 158 6.70 16.17 -18.08
CA THR A 158 6.10 17.03 -17.06
C THR A 158 4.86 16.37 -16.45
N ASP A 159 4.04 15.72 -17.28
CA ASP A 159 2.86 14.99 -16.81
C ASP A 159 3.27 13.75 -16.02
N LEU A 160 4.28 13.02 -16.49
CA LEU A 160 4.80 11.86 -15.76
C LEU A 160 5.38 12.27 -14.39
N ARG A 161 6.01 13.45 -14.29
CA ARG A 161 6.42 14.05 -13.00
C ARG A 161 5.23 14.22 -12.07
N THR A 162 4.13 14.79 -12.58
CA THR A 162 2.91 14.99 -11.81
C THR A 162 2.30 13.67 -11.34
N ILE A 163 2.24 12.66 -12.22
CA ILE A 163 1.78 11.30 -11.87
C ILE A 163 2.64 10.72 -10.73
N ARG A 164 3.96 10.83 -10.82
CA ARG A 164 4.88 10.35 -9.79
C ARG A 164 4.68 11.06 -8.45
N GLN A 165 4.45 12.36 -8.46
CA GLN A 165 4.13 13.13 -7.24
C GLN A 165 2.82 12.66 -6.61
N ILE A 166 1.76 12.45 -7.41
CA ILE A 166 0.49 11.88 -6.93
C ILE A 166 0.72 10.47 -6.35
N ALA A 167 1.62 9.68 -6.96
CA ALA A 167 2.03 8.36 -6.46
C ALA A 167 3.03 8.41 -5.28
N GLY A 168 3.30 9.59 -4.72
CA GLY A 168 4.12 9.79 -3.53
C GLY A 168 5.61 9.86 -3.77
N ASN A 169 6.08 10.12 -4.99
CA ASN A 169 7.50 10.19 -5.32
C ASN A 169 7.83 11.48 -6.08
N ASN A 170 8.55 12.38 -5.44
CA ASN A 170 8.96 13.65 -6.02
C ASN A 170 10.09 13.49 -7.07
N PRO A 171 10.31 14.50 -7.94
CA PRO A 171 11.37 14.47 -8.95
C PRO A 171 12.78 14.28 -8.38
N ASP A 172 13.05 14.77 -7.18
CA ASP A 172 14.31 14.62 -6.43
C ASP A 172 14.43 13.25 -5.72
N GLY A 173 13.44 12.37 -5.88
CA GLY A 173 13.39 11.05 -5.25
C GLY A 173 12.91 11.04 -3.81
N THR A 174 12.55 12.20 -3.22
CA THR A 174 11.93 12.25 -1.89
C THR A 174 10.53 11.64 -1.92
N ILE A 175 10.13 11.02 -0.81
CA ILE A 175 8.86 10.30 -0.70
C ILE A 175 7.90 11.11 0.15
N GLN A 176 6.65 11.18 -0.31
CA GLN A 176 5.53 11.76 0.41
C GLN A 176 4.36 10.77 0.54
N ARG A 177 3.39 11.11 1.37
CA ARG A 177 2.17 10.30 1.51
C ARG A 177 1.36 10.35 0.22
N SER A 178 0.84 9.20 -0.21
CA SER A 178 0.01 9.03 -1.39
C SER A 178 -1.10 8.03 -1.12
N SER A 179 -2.26 8.27 -1.72
CA SER A 179 -3.40 7.36 -1.73
C SER A 179 -3.56 6.61 -3.06
N LEU A 180 -2.76 6.92 -4.09
CA LEU A 180 -2.92 6.37 -5.44
C LEU A 180 -2.64 4.87 -5.46
N VAL A 181 -3.70 4.07 -5.62
CA VAL A 181 -3.66 2.61 -5.66
C VAL A 181 -3.79 2.08 -7.08
N SER A 182 -4.61 2.73 -7.92
CA SER A 182 -4.87 2.34 -9.30
C SER A 182 -4.53 3.46 -10.26
N LEU A 183 -3.67 3.18 -11.24
CA LEU A 183 -3.33 4.10 -12.33
C LEU A 183 -3.67 3.44 -13.66
N ASP A 184 -4.54 4.09 -14.44
CA ASP A 184 -4.96 3.65 -15.76
C ASP A 184 -4.46 4.64 -16.82
N LEU A 185 -3.53 4.22 -17.64
CA LEU A 185 -2.97 4.95 -18.77
C LEU A 185 -3.38 4.34 -20.11
N SER A 186 -4.39 3.45 -20.13
CA SER A 186 -4.78 2.70 -21.33
C SER A 186 -5.03 3.58 -22.56
N ASP A 187 -5.65 4.73 -22.35
CA ASP A 187 -5.99 5.70 -23.40
C ASP A 187 -5.05 6.92 -23.43
N ALA A 188 -3.93 6.85 -22.71
CA ALA A 188 -2.86 7.82 -22.81
C ALA A 188 -1.87 7.44 -23.92
N VAL A 189 -1.22 8.45 -24.48
CA VAL A 189 -0.09 8.30 -25.41
C VAL A 189 1.08 9.08 -24.85
N ILE A 190 2.15 8.39 -24.54
CA ILE A 190 3.37 9.04 -24.09
C ILE A 190 4.08 9.64 -25.29
N VAL A 191 4.43 10.92 -25.17
CA VAL A 191 5.15 11.68 -26.20
C VAL A 191 6.43 12.26 -25.63
N ASN A 192 7.37 12.54 -26.51
CA ASN A 192 8.63 13.22 -26.18
C ASN A 192 8.37 14.64 -25.63
N GLY A 193 9.28 15.15 -24.83
CA GLY A 193 9.33 16.53 -24.38
C GLY A 193 8.92 16.75 -22.91
N GLY A 194 8.85 18.01 -22.53
CA GLY A 194 8.57 18.47 -21.18
C GLY A 194 9.82 18.45 -20.27
N ASP A 195 9.64 18.93 -19.04
CA ASP A 195 10.69 18.93 -18.03
C ASP A 195 10.93 17.51 -17.49
N PRO A 196 12.14 17.19 -17.01
CA PRO A 196 12.48 15.86 -16.49
C PRO A 196 11.49 15.37 -15.41
N TYR A 197 11.04 14.12 -15.51
CA TYR A 197 10.18 13.49 -14.48
C TYR A 197 10.97 12.98 -13.28
N LEU A 198 12.28 12.77 -13.45
CA LEU A 198 13.21 12.36 -12.40
C LEU A 198 14.55 13.01 -12.64
N VAL A 199 15.12 13.56 -11.57
CA VAL A 199 16.46 14.16 -11.57
C VAL A 199 17.29 13.38 -10.53
N ASP A 200 18.39 12.80 -10.97
CA ASP A 200 19.41 12.24 -10.08
C ASP A 200 20.73 13.00 -10.27
N ASP A 201 21.71 12.74 -9.44
CA ASP A 201 23.00 13.51 -9.41
C ASP A 201 23.69 13.62 -10.78
N LYS A 202 23.34 12.82 -11.75
CA LYS A 202 24.04 12.70 -13.04
C LYS A 202 23.15 12.84 -14.25
N ARG A 203 21.81 12.67 -14.11
CA ARG A 203 20.92 12.55 -15.24
C ARG A 203 19.58 13.25 -15.01
N GLN A 204 19.04 13.77 -16.08
CA GLN A 204 17.68 14.26 -16.17
C GLN A 204 16.90 13.34 -17.09
N LEU A 205 15.97 12.55 -16.53
CA LEU A 205 15.22 11.58 -17.29
C LEU A 205 13.96 12.23 -17.87
N THR A 206 13.79 12.03 -19.18
CA THR A 206 12.68 12.55 -19.97
C THR A 206 11.99 11.42 -20.73
N THR A 207 10.79 11.67 -21.27
CA THR A 207 10.03 10.71 -22.06
C THR A 207 10.42 10.73 -23.54
N ASN A 208 10.27 9.58 -24.20
CA ASN A 208 10.26 9.43 -25.65
C ASN A 208 8.86 8.94 -26.10
N ASP A 209 8.62 9.01 -27.42
CA ASP A 209 7.33 8.59 -27.98
C ASP A 209 7.08 7.10 -27.76
N ASN A 210 5.88 6.79 -27.24
CA ASN A 210 5.39 5.43 -27.00
C ASN A 210 6.29 4.57 -26.10
N GLU A 211 7.08 5.20 -25.23
CA GLU A 211 7.96 4.53 -24.27
C GLU A 211 7.42 4.67 -22.85
N ILE A 212 7.40 3.57 -22.09
CA ILE A 212 7.43 3.64 -20.61
C ILE A 212 8.90 3.85 -20.25
N PRO A 213 9.32 5.06 -19.86
CA PRO A 213 10.74 5.35 -19.78
C PRO A 213 11.42 4.69 -18.56
N GLU A 214 12.75 4.73 -18.54
CA GLU A 214 13.57 4.23 -17.43
C GLU A 214 13.07 4.78 -16.10
N ARG A 215 12.84 3.91 -15.10
CA ARG A 215 12.37 4.29 -13.76
C ARG A 215 11.07 5.09 -13.73
N ALA A 216 10.21 4.99 -14.74
CA ALA A 216 8.97 5.74 -14.84
C ALA A 216 8.13 5.72 -13.55
N PHE A 217 7.93 4.56 -12.96
CA PHE A 217 7.19 4.37 -11.70
C PHE A 217 8.07 3.90 -10.54
N PHE A 218 9.39 4.04 -10.68
CA PHE A 218 10.34 3.59 -9.65
C PHE A 218 9.98 4.22 -8.29
N ASN A 219 9.85 3.36 -7.26
CA ASN A 219 9.56 3.75 -5.88
C ASN A 219 8.18 4.41 -5.65
N CYS A 220 7.23 4.32 -6.60
CA CYS A 220 5.84 4.74 -6.44
C CYS A 220 5.06 3.69 -5.63
N LYS A 221 5.41 3.53 -4.35
CA LYS A 221 5.04 2.39 -3.48
C LYS A 221 3.55 2.23 -3.20
N SER A 222 2.74 3.25 -3.46
CA SER A 222 1.29 3.22 -3.25
C SER A 222 0.56 2.44 -4.35
N ILE A 223 1.13 2.37 -5.57
CA ILE A 223 0.49 1.74 -6.73
C ILE A 223 0.40 0.23 -6.54
N ARG A 224 -0.81 -0.31 -6.72
CA ARG A 224 -1.11 -1.74 -6.71
C ARG A 224 -1.59 -2.25 -8.06
N LYS A 225 -2.27 -1.41 -8.83
CA LYS A 225 -2.77 -1.73 -10.17
C LYS A 225 -2.27 -0.70 -11.17
N LEU A 226 -1.67 -1.16 -12.25
CA LEU A 226 -1.15 -0.31 -13.31
C LEU A 226 -1.61 -0.84 -14.66
N ILE A 227 -2.30 0.02 -15.43
CA ILE A 227 -2.68 -0.26 -16.82
C ILE A 227 -1.82 0.63 -17.71
N LEU A 228 -0.99 0.03 -18.53
CA LEU A 228 -0.08 0.73 -19.42
C LEU A 228 -0.78 1.25 -20.67
N PRO A 229 -0.23 2.26 -21.37
CA PRO A 229 -0.76 2.71 -22.64
C PRO A 229 -0.79 1.58 -23.67
N LYS A 230 -1.89 1.50 -24.43
CA LYS A 230 -1.99 0.55 -25.55
C LYS A 230 -0.94 0.79 -26.64
N SER A 231 -0.44 2.02 -26.76
CA SER A 231 0.60 2.43 -27.70
C SER A 231 2.03 2.08 -27.22
N THR A 232 2.23 1.44 -26.06
CA THR A 232 3.56 1.15 -25.52
C THR A 232 4.37 0.27 -26.46
N MET A 233 5.48 0.80 -26.96
CA MET A 233 6.42 0.08 -27.83
C MET A 233 7.65 -0.43 -27.06
N THR A 234 8.13 0.36 -26.10
CA THR A 234 9.32 0.04 -25.31
C THR A 234 9.09 0.30 -23.83
N ILE A 235 9.78 -0.47 -22.98
CA ILE A 235 9.78 -0.31 -21.53
C ILE A 235 11.24 -0.24 -21.07
N GLY A 236 11.59 0.87 -20.46
CA GLY A 236 12.96 1.12 -19.97
C GLY A 236 13.27 0.41 -18.65
N ASP A 237 14.55 0.30 -18.37
CA ASP A 237 15.07 -0.39 -17.19
C ASP A 237 14.54 0.21 -15.88
N GLY A 238 14.15 -0.67 -14.98
CA GLY A 238 13.66 -0.26 -13.65
C GLY A 238 12.35 0.50 -13.65
N ALA A 239 11.60 0.54 -14.77
CA ALA A 239 10.34 1.26 -14.90
C ALA A 239 9.37 0.96 -13.73
N PHE A 240 9.36 -0.27 -13.23
CA PHE A 240 8.51 -0.75 -12.14
C PHE A 240 9.32 -1.09 -10.86
N GLY A 241 10.55 -0.62 -10.75
CA GLY A 241 11.42 -0.93 -9.61
C GLY A 241 10.85 -0.40 -8.29
N LYS A 242 11.05 -1.17 -7.21
CA LYS A 242 10.60 -0.85 -5.83
C LYS A 242 9.09 -0.65 -5.66
N LEU A 243 8.26 -1.21 -6.53
CA LEU A 243 6.80 -1.28 -6.38
C LEU A 243 6.39 -2.50 -5.55
N GLY A 244 6.82 -2.59 -4.31
CA GLY A 244 6.64 -3.79 -3.46
C GLY A 244 5.18 -4.16 -3.14
N ARG A 245 4.21 -3.36 -3.54
CA ARG A 245 2.76 -3.62 -3.37
C ARG A 245 2.03 -3.81 -4.70
N LEU A 246 2.75 -3.87 -5.82
CA LEU A 246 2.13 -4.03 -7.12
C LEU A 246 1.52 -5.44 -7.25
N ASP A 247 0.22 -5.49 -7.46
CA ASP A 247 -0.53 -6.74 -7.61
C ASP A 247 -0.72 -7.12 -9.08
N SER A 248 -0.83 -6.12 -9.96
CA SER A 248 -1.03 -6.36 -11.39
C SER A 248 -0.50 -5.25 -12.28
N ILE A 249 0.03 -5.65 -13.42
CA ILE A 249 0.27 -4.80 -14.58
C ILE A 249 -0.59 -5.36 -15.72
N SER A 250 -1.29 -4.50 -16.45
CA SER A 250 -1.97 -4.92 -17.66
C SER A 250 -1.63 -3.99 -18.82
N ILE A 251 -1.60 -4.56 -19.99
CA ILE A 251 -1.45 -3.85 -21.24
C ILE A 251 -2.69 -4.21 -22.07
N PRO A 252 -3.51 -3.22 -22.49
CA PRO A 252 -4.72 -3.51 -23.25
C PRO A 252 -4.43 -4.36 -24.48
N THR A 253 -5.21 -5.42 -24.66
CA THR A 253 -5.13 -6.28 -25.83
C THR A 253 -5.62 -5.56 -27.08
N GLY A 254 -4.91 -5.67 -28.17
CA GLY A 254 -5.31 -5.13 -29.47
C GLY A 254 -4.13 -4.61 -30.27
N ASP A 255 -3.39 -3.64 -29.76
CA ASP A 255 -2.27 -3.02 -30.47
C ASP A 255 -0.90 -3.33 -29.89
N ASN A 256 -0.82 -3.87 -28.67
CA ASN A 256 0.47 -4.23 -28.09
C ASN A 256 1.01 -5.53 -28.67
N LYS A 257 2.02 -5.38 -29.51
CA LYS A 257 2.72 -6.51 -30.15
C LYS A 257 4.01 -6.90 -29.45
N ASN A 258 4.43 -6.16 -28.43
CA ASN A 258 5.78 -6.24 -27.87
C ASN A 258 5.87 -6.93 -26.52
N TYR A 259 4.78 -6.93 -25.73
CA TYR A 259 4.80 -7.45 -24.36
C TYR A 259 3.62 -8.35 -24.05
N ILE A 260 3.82 -9.26 -23.11
CA ILE A 260 2.78 -10.10 -22.52
C ILE A 260 2.88 -10.06 -21.00
N PHE A 261 1.76 -10.25 -20.35
CA PHE A 261 1.68 -10.46 -18.90
C PHE A 261 0.90 -11.76 -18.63
N ASP A 262 1.52 -12.70 -17.94
CA ASP A 262 0.97 -14.04 -17.66
C ASP A 262 0.24 -14.13 -16.30
N GLY A 263 0.06 -13.01 -15.61
CA GLY A 263 -0.49 -12.92 -14.24
C GLY A 263 0.59 -12.87 -13.17
N GLN A 264 1.82 -13.23 -13.47
CA GLN A 264 2.96 -13.22 -12.55
C GLN A 264 4.14 -12.41 -13.06
N THR A 265 4.34 -12.40 -14.37
CA THR A 265 5.54 -11.87 -15.01
C THR A 265 5.17 -11.04 -16.24
N LEU A 266 5.71 -9.85 -16.33
CA LEU A 266 5.72 -9.03 -17.53
C LEU A 266 6.96 -9.37 -18.34
N MET A 267 6.77 -9.77 -19.60
CA MET A 267 7.82 -10.24 -20.50
C MET A 267 7.68 -9.61 -21.88
N THR A 268 8.75 -9.69 -22.68
CA THR A 268 8.64 -9.46 -24.13
C THR A 268 7.74 -10.52 -24.77
N LYS A 269 7.14 -10.19 -25.90
CA LYS A 269 6.16 -11.04 -26.60
C LYS A 269 6.75 -12.39 -27.05
N ASP A 270 8.02 -12.39 -27.38
CA ASP A 270 8.78 -13.60 -27.73
C ASP A 270 9.24 -14.43 -26.52
N SER A 271 8.87 -13.98 -25.32
CA SER A 271 9.19 -14.60 -24.03
C SER A 271 10.70 -14.79 -23.79
N LYS A 272 11.53 -13.89 -24.33
CA LYS A 272 12.99 -13.94 -24.14
C LYS A 272 13.50 -13.05 -23.03
N GLU A 273 12.76 -12.01 -22.66
CA GLU A 273 13.21 -11.05 -21.66
C GLU A 273 12.15 -10.87 -20.57
N ILE A 274 12.55 -10.96 -19.30
CA ILE A 274 11.73 -10.63 -18.14
C ILE A 274 11.91 -9.14 -17.84
N ILE A 275 10.82 -8.39 -17.88
CA ILE A 275 10.78 -6.96 -17.54
C ILE A 275 10.52 -6.78 -16.06
N ALA A 276 9.53 -7.47 -15.51
CA ALA A 276 9.17 -7.41 -14.09
C ALA A 276 8.43 -8.66 -13.62
N VAL A 277 8.77 -9.13 -12.44
CA VAL A 277 8.05 -10.19 -11.72
C VAL A 277 7.21 -9.54 -10.63
N MET A 278 5.95 -9.95 -10.48
CA MET A 278 5.05 -9.35 -9.49
C MET A 278 5.48 -9.66 -8.06
N PRO A 279 5.47 -8.66 -7.16
CA PRO A 279 5.92 -8.79 -5.76
C PRO A 279 5.14 -9.80 -4.91
N ASN A 280 3.92 -10.18 -5.32
CA ASN A 280 3.08 -11.14 -4.62
C ASN A 280 3.52 -12.60 -4.83
N ASN A 281 4.44 -12.88 -5.76
CA ASN A 281 5.04 -14.19 -5.94
C ASN A 281 5.75 -14.66 -4.68
N LYS A 282 5.63 -15.94 -4.36
CA LYS A 282 6.19 -16.58 -3.15
C LYS A 282 6.80 -17.94 -3.46
N GLY A 283 7.73 -18.36 -2.61
CA GLY A 283 8.42 -19.64 -2.75
C GLY A 283 9.49 -19.59 -3.83
N ASP A 284 9.69 -20.70 -4.52
CA ASP A 284 10.71 -20.80 -5.57
C ASP A 284 10.16 -20.28 -6.91
N PHE A 285 10.93 -19.42 -7.56
CA PHE A 285 10.63 -18.92 -8.89
C PHE A 285 11.56 -19.57 -9.92
N ASN A 286 10.96 -20.35 -10.82
CA ASN A 286 11.71 -20.99 -11.91
C ASN A 286 11.66 -20.07 -13.13
N VAL A 287 12.82 -19.58 -13.56
CA VAL A 287 12.95 -18.83 -14.81
C VAL A 287 12.69 -19.77 -15.97
N ALA A 288 11.76 -19.41 -16.84
CA ALA A 288 11.39 -20.25 -17.96
C ALA A 288 12.58 -20.48 -18.91
N LYS A 289 12.70 -21.70 -19.42
CA LYS A 289 13.74 -22.03 -20.41
C LYS A 289 13.57 -21.16 -21.67
N GLY A 290 14.67 -20.54 -22.09
CA GLY A 290 14.67 -19.62 -23.23
C GLY A 290 14.71 -18.15 -22.89
N ILE A 291 14.55 -17.79 -21.62
CA ILE A 291 14.81 -16.43 -21.14
C ILE A 291 16.30 -16.15 -21.31
N THR A 292 16.63 -15.05 -21.99
CA THR A 292 18.00 -14.62 -22.27
C THR A 292 18.39 -13.38 -21.48
N LYS A 293 17.40 -12.65 -20.95
CA LYS A 293 17.64 -11.40 -20.20
C LYS A 293 16.61 -11.20 -19.10
N ILE A 294 17.08 -10.71 -17.96
CA ILE A 294 16.26 -10.16 -16.89
C ILE A 294 16.65 -8.69 -16.76
N HIS A 295 15.67 -7.80 -16.90
CA HIS A 295 15.89 -6.36 -16.82
C HIS A 295 16.28 -5.93 -15.39
N ASN A 296 16.97 -4.79 -15.29
CA ASN A 296 17.31 -4.20 -14.01
C ASN A 296 16.06 -4.00 -13.15
N TYR A 297 16.14 -4.40 -11.88
CA TYR A 297 15.01 -4.42 -10.95
C TYR A 297 13.88 -5.39 -11.31
N GLY A 298 14.06 -6.35 -12.21
CA GLY A 298 13.03 -7.29 -12.64
C GLY A 298 12.38 -8.10 -11.52
N PHE A 299 13.12 -8.37 -10.42
CA PHE A 299 12.61 -9.01 -9.20
C PHE A 299 12.44 -8.05 -8.02
N SER A 300 12.40 -6.76 -8.26
CA SER A 300 12.34 -5.78 -7.21
C SER A 300 11.02 -5.83 -6.44
N GLY A 301 11.10 -5.95 -5.12
CA GLY A 301 9.92 -6.07 -4.25
C GLY A 301 9.45 -7.50 -4.01
N CYS A 302 10.03 -8.50 -4.68
CA CYS A 302 9.67 -9.93 -4.53
C CYS A 302 10.22 -10.53 -3.22
N SER A 303 9.95 -9.91 -2.08
CA SER A 303 10.49 -10.29 -0.77
C SER A 303 9.98 -11.65 -0.24
N LYS A 304 8.99 -12.24 -0.90
CA LYS A 304 8.41 -13.54 -0.53
C LYS A 304 9.00 -14.70 -1.34
N LEU A 305 9.88 -14.43 -2.30
CA LEU A 305 10.62 -15.46 -3.01
C LEU A 305 11.71 -16.03 -2.12
N THR A 306 11.83 -17.35 -2.09
CA THR A 306 12.85 -18.08 -1.33
C THR A 306 14.04 -18.45 -2.22
N LYS A 307 13.81 -18.63 -3.50
CA LYS A 307 14.84 -19.03 -4.47
C LYS A 307 14.47 -18.59 -5.88
N ILE A 308 15.47 -18.23 -6.68
CA ILE A 308 15.36 -18.06 -8.13
C ILE A 308 16.20 -19.15 -8.78
N VAL A 309 15.58 -19.94 -9.64
CA VAL A 309 16.23 -21.02 -10.40
C VAL A 309 16.32 -20.57 -11.86
N LEU A 310 17.54 -20.50 -12.39
CA LEU A 310 17.86 -20.12 -13.77
C LEU A 310 17.88 -21.35 -14.67
#